data_da4d5e875ee10dc588c7c5277f3cf33a
#
_entry.id   da4d5e875ee10dc588c7c5277f3cf33a
#
_cell.length_a   1.000
_cell.length_b   1.000
_cell.length_c   1.000
_cell.angle_alpha   90.00
_cell.angle_beta   90.00
_cell.angle_gamma   90.00
#
_symmetry.space_group_name_H-M   'P 1'
#
loop_
_entity.id
_entity.type
_entity.pdbx_description
1 polymer ?
#
loop_
_entity_poly.entity_id
_entity_poly.type
_entity_poly.pdbx_seq_one_letter_code
_entity_poly.pdbx_strand_id
1 'polypeptide(L)'
;MTIAKYAYTCLDCPEPIILAEFYSKITGWEIQPFDASKPEQVDWLELLVDGKTKMAFQQIENYKTPTWPENETPQQLHMDFHALDLDETEAKLLAIGARKASYQDSPDRFRAYLDPAGHPFCIVKNENA
;
A
#
# COMPACT_ATOMS: atom_id res chain seq x y z
N MET A 1 7.04 -11.56 28.32
CA MET A 1 6.16 -12.61 27.78
C MET A 1 5.32 -12.04 26.65
N THR A 2 5.22 -12.76 25.56
CA THR A 2 4.39 -12.36 24.40
C THR A 2 3.23 -13.34 24.23
N ILE A 3 2.06 -12.83 23.86
CA ILE A 3 0.87 -13.66 23.60
C ILE A 3 0.94 -14.20 22.18
N ALA A 4 1.39 -13.39 21.23
CA ALA A 4 1.48 -13.73 19.81
C ALA A 4 2.53 -12.88 19.14
N LYS A 5 2.94 -13.27 17.93
CA LYS A 5 3.88 -12.50 17.12
C LYS A 5 3.12 -11.82 16.00
N TYR A 6 3.43 -10.55 15.74
CA TYR A 6 2.92 -9.86 14.57
C TYR A 6 3.45 -10.55 13.30
N ALA A 7 2.57 -10.85 12.37
CA ALA A 7 2.96 -11.50 11.12
C ALA A 7 3.07 -10.49 9.97
N TYR A 8 1.97 -9.93 9.55
CA TYR A 8 1.92 -9.00 8.42
C TYR A 8 0.60 -8.23 8.43
N THR A 9 0.52 -7.17 7.61
CA THR A 9 -0.71 -6.42 7.40
C THR A 9 -1.37 -6.86 6.11
N CYS A 10 -2.69 -7.09 6.17
CA CYS A 10 -3.50 -7.42 5.00
C CYS A 10 -4.37 -6.23 4.64
N LEU A 11 -4.38 -5.86 3.34
CA LEU A 11 -5.23 -4.80 2.82
C LEU A 11 -6.36 -5.39 1.99
N ASP A 12 -7.57 -4.90 2.23
CA ASP A 12 -8.73 -5.23 1.41
C ASP A 12 -8.67 -4.45 0.10
N CYS A 13 -9.11 -5.05 -0.99
CA CYS A 13 -9.05 -4.41 -2.31
C CYS A 13 -10.01 -5.09 -3.28
N PRO A 14 -10.32 -4.43 -4.40
CA PRO A 14 -11.07 -5.09 -5.46
C PRO A 14 -10.21 -6.05 -6.30
N GLU A 15 -8.91 -5.75 -6.47
CA GLU A 15 -8.02 -6.52 -7.35
C GLU A 15 -6.64 -6.70 -6.72
N PRO A 16 -6.38 -7.85 -6.07
CA PRO A 16 -5.11 -8.09 -5.38
C PRO A 16 -3.86 -7.96 -6.25
N ILE A 17 -3.92 -8.36 -7.52
CA ILE A 17 -2.77 -8.28 -8.42
C ILE A 17 -2.30 -6.84 -8.59
N ILE A 18 -3.24 -5.92 -8.84
CA ILE A 18 -2.90 -4.50 -9.05
C ILE A 18 -2.24 -3.92 -7.81
N LEU A 19 -2.81 -4.22 -6.64
CA LEU A 19 -2.29 -3.66 -5.39
C LEU A 19 -0.93 -4.29 -5.02
N ALA A 20 -0.76 -5.60 -5.24
CA ALA A 20 0.50 -6.28 -5.01
C ALA A 20 1.60 -5.71 -5.91
N GLU A 21 1.32 -5.49 -7.19
CA GLU A 21 2.28 -4.90 -8.12
C GLU A 21 2.68 -3.50 -7.69
N PHE A 22 1.72 -2.70 -7.25
CA PHE A 22 1.97 -1.34 -6.78
C PHE A 22 2.95 -1.34 -5.60
N TYR A 23 2.65 -2.09 -4.55
CA TYR A 23 3.50 -2.12 -3.35
C TYR A 23 4.82 -2.86 -3.57
N SER A 24 4.86 -3.82 -4.49
CA SER A 24 6.11 -4.45 -4.89
C SER A 24 7.07 -3.44 -5.52
N LYS A 25 6.55 -2.52 -6.33
CA LYS A 25 7.37 -1.45 -6.95
C LYS A 25 7.89 -0.47 -5.91
N ILE A 26 7.13 -0.19 -4.85
CA ILE A 26 7.57 0.71 -3.77
C ILE A 26 8.66 0.05 -2.92
N THR A 27 8.45 -1.21 -2.54
CA THR A 27 9.26 -1.89 -1.52
C THR A 27 10.39 -2.73 -2.09
N GLY A 28 10.27 -3.17 -3.34
CA GLY A 28 11.15 -4.16 -3.93
C GLY A 28 10.86 -5.57 -3.45
N TRP A 29 9.78 -5.80 -2.71
CA TRP A 29 9.42 -7.13 -2.21
C TRP A 29 8.84 -7.99 -3.32
N GLU A 30 9.13 -9.28 -3.25
CA GLU A 30 8.73 -10.26 -4.25
C GLU A 30 7.24 -10.58 -4.16
N ILE A 31 6.58 -10.66 -5.31
CA ILE A 31 5.18 -11.08 -5.38
C ILE A 31 5.14 -12.61 -5.32
N GLN A 32 4.29 -13.16 -4.46
CA GLN A 32 3.99 -14.58 -4.40
C GLN A 32 3.62 -15.10 -5.80
N PRO A 33 4.15 -16.25 -6.24
CA PRO A 33 3.79 -16.80 -7.55
C PRO A 33 2.29 -17.03 -7.67
N PHE A 34 1.73 -16.68 -8.84
CA PHE A 34 0.32 -16.88 -9.16
C PHE A 34 0.15 -17.17 -10.66
N ASP A 35 -1.00 -17.73 -11.02
CA ASP A 35 -1.31 -18.02 -12.42
C ASP A 35 -1.84 -16.77 -13.14
N ALA A 36 -0.95 -16.09 -13.88
CA ALA A 36 -1.28 -14.86 -14.59
C ALA A 36 -2.28 -15.07 -15.74
N SER A 37 -2.51 -16.32 -16.18
CA SER A 37 -3.50 -16.63 -17.22
C SER A 37 -4.93 -16.63 -16.68
N LYS A 38 -5.10 -16.64 -15.37
CA LYS A 38 -6.41 -16.68 -14.69
C LYS A 38 -6.49 -15.60 -13.61
N PRO A 39 -6.33 -14.30 -13.98
CA PRO A 39 -6.28 -13.23 -12.99
C PRO A 39 -7.56 -13.12 -12.16
N GLU A 40 -8.70 -13.50 -12.71
CA GLU A 40 -9.99 -13.47 -12.03
C GLU A 40 -10.10 -14.47 -10.87
N GLN A 41 -9.19 -15.44 -10.81
CA GLN A 41 -9.16 -16.43 -9.74
C GLN A 41 -8.25 -16.03 -8.57
N VAL A 42 -7.54 -14.91 -8.70
CA VAL A 42 -6.63 -14.43 -7.65
C VAL A 42 -7.41 -13.57 -6.67
N ASP A 43 -7.81 -14.18 -5.55
CA ASP A 43 -8.55 -13.52 -4.48
C ASP A 43 -7.68 -13.18 -3.26
N TRP A 44 -6.43 -13.63 -3.26
CA TRP A 44 -5.44 -13.40 -2.21
C TRP A 44 -4.05 -13.41 -2.84
N LEU A 45 -3.21 -12.46 -2.44
CA LEU A 45 -1.84 -12.41 -2.95
C LEU A 45 -0.93 -11.79 -1.90
N GLU A 46 0.31 -12.28 -1.81
CA GLU A 46 1.26 -11.86 -0.77
C GLU A 46 2.53 -11.27 -1.37
N LEU A 47 3.13 -10.35 -0.62
CA LEU A 47 4.50 -9.89 -0.86
C LEU A 47 5.44 -10.56 0.13
N LEU A 48 6.58 -11.03 -0.36
CA LEU A 48 7.49 -11.89 0.37
C LEU A 48 8.90 -11.30 0.44
N VAL A 49 9.58 -11.56 1.55
CA VAL A 49 11.02 -11.35 1.70
C VAL A 49 11.60 -12.63 2.27
N ASP A 50 12.52 -13.26 1.54
CA ASP A 50 13.11 -14.54 1.91
C ASP A 50 12.05 -15.60 2.25
N GLY A 51 10.99 -15.64 1.44
CA GLY A 51 9.88 -16.58 1.60
C GLY A 51 8.92 -16.25 2.73
N LYS A 52 9.12 -15.15 3.44
CA LYS A 52 8.25 -14.74 4.54
C LYS A 52 7.31 -13.62 4.10
N THR A 53 6.05 -13.77 4.42
CA THR A 53 5.02 -12.76 4.11
C THR A 53 5.28 -11.45 4.84
N LYS A 54 5.25 -10.34 4.09
CA LYS A 54 5.35 -8.98 4.63
C LYS A 54 4.05 -8.22 4.53
N MET A 55 3.31 -8.41 3.44
CA MET A 55 2.00 -7.81 3.21
C MET A 55 1.14 -8.83 2.47
N ALA A 56 -0.16 -8.70 2.61
CA ALA A 56 -1.12 -9.49 1.85
C ALA A 56 -2.24 -8.60 1.33
N PHE A 57 -2.89 -9.03 0.27
CA PHE A 57 -3.99 -8.32 -0.37
C PHE A 57 -5.14 -9.28 -0.56
N GLN A 58 -6.31 -8.92 -0.04
CA GLN A 58 -7.49 -9.77 -0.02
C GLN A 58 -8.59 -9.15 -0.87
N GLN A 59 -9.10 -9.92 -1.82
CA GLN A 59 -10.24 -9.45 -2.62
C GLN A 59 -11.50 -9.40 -1.77
N ILE A 60 -12.18 -8.27 -1.80
CA ILE A 60 -13.44 -8.07 -1.09
C ILE A 60 -14.52 -7.80 -2.14
N GLU A 61 -15.60 -8.56 -2.08
CA GLU A 61 -16.77 -8.32 -2.91
C GLU A 61 -17.44 -7.01 -2.44
N ASN A 62 -17.89 -6.20 -3.40
CA ASN A 62 -18.50 -4.90 -3.11
C ASN A 62 -17.59 -3.96 -2.31
N TYR A 63 -16.30 -3.96 -2.66
CA TYR A 63 -15.30 -3.14 -1.99
C TYR A 63 -15.69 -1.67 -1.99
N LYS A 64 -15.60 -1.01 -0.83
CA LYS A 64 -15.84 0.42 -0.67
C LYS A 64 -14.52 1.13 -0.43
N THR A 65 -14.17 2.05 -1.33
CA THR A 65 -12.96 2.86 -1.19
C THR A 65 -13.03 3.72 0.08
N PRO A 66 -11.98 3.74 0.90
CA PRO A 66 -11.94 4.65 2.03
C PRO A 66 -12.02 6.12 1.58
N THR A 67 -12.62 6.95 2.43
CA THR A 67 -12.59 8.40 2.26
C THR A 67 -11.59 8.99 3.25
N TRP A 68 -10.82 10.00 2.78
CA TRP A 68 -9.86 10.68 3.63
C TRP A 68 -9.50 12.03 3.01
N PRO A 69 -9.52 13.13 3.80
CA PRO A 69 -9.72 13.18 5.25
C PRO A 69 -11.18 13.08 5.73
N GLU A 70 -12.13 12.97 4.82
CA GLU A 70 -13.55 12.82 5.14
C GLU A 70 -13.78 11.54 5.94
N ASN A 71 -14.90 11.46 6.64
CA ASN A 71 -15.18 10.39 7.60
C ASN A 71 -16.41 9.54 7.24
N GLU A 72 -16.81 9.50 5.96
CA GLU A 72 -17.96 8.71 5.53
C GLU A 72 -17.64 7.21 5.50
N THR A 73 -16.46 6.88 4.94
CA THR A 73 -15.88 5.53 4.97
C THR A 73 -14.44 5.68 5.45
N PRO A 74 -14.22 5.89 6.76
CA PRO A 74 -12.90 6.30 7.24
C PRO A 74 -11.85 5.21 7.07
N GLN A 75 -10.61 5.63 6.85
CA GLN A 75 -9.49 4.71 6.99
C GLN A 75 -9.44 4.20 8.43
N GLN A 76 -9.11 2.93 8.60
CA GLN A 76 -8.96 2.35 9.93
C GLN A 76 -7.50 2.38 10.39
N LEU A 77 -6.59 2.44 9.45
CA LEU A 77 -5.16 2.58 9.66
C LEU A 77 -4.51 3.01 8.34
N HIS A 78 -3.29 3.45 8.40
CA HIS A 78 -2.49 3.69 7.21
C HIS A 78 -1.04 3.28 7.46
N MET A 79 -0.29 3.12 6.37
CA MET A 79 1.13 2.79 6.44
C MET A 79 1.96 4.03 6.19
N ASP A 80 3.10 4.11 6.87
CA ASP A 80 4.12 5.11 6.61
C ASP A 80 5.35 4.44 6.02
N PHE A 81 5.92 5.07 4.99
CA PHE A 81 7.19 4.66 4.40
C PHE A 81 8.19 5.80 4.57
N HIS A 82 9.45 5.50 4.73
CA HIS A 82 10.50 6.50 4.78
C HIS A 82 11.13 6.71 3.41
N ALA A 83 11.44 7.95 3.09
CA ALA A 83 12.19 8.29 1.89
C ALA A 83 13.12 9.45 2.17
N LEU A 84 14.24 9.48 1.46
CA LEU A 84 15.26 10.52 1.61
C LEU A 84 14.81 11.84 0.97
N ASP A 85 14.23 11.77 -0.23
CA ASP A 85 13.83 12.93 -1.03
C ASP A 85 12.35 12.80 -1.40
N LEU A 86 11.51 13.69 -0.85
CA LEU A 86 10.07 13.64 -1.06
C LEU A 86 9.66 13.96 -2.51
N ASP A 87 10.34 14.91 -3.16
CA ASP A 87 10.01 15.28 -4.53
C ASP A 87 10.33 14.17 -5.53
N GLU A 88 11.49 13.54 -5.40
CA GLU A 88 11.87 12.42 -6.23
C GLU A 88 10.93 11.23 -6.00
N THR A 89 10.61 10.95 -4.75
CA THR A 89 9.70 9.85 -4.38
C THR A 89 8.31 10.09 -4.92
N GLU A 90 7.81 11.33 -4.81
CA GLU A 90 6.49 11.68 -5.36
C GLU A 90 6.41 11.41 -6.85
N ALA A 91 7.41 11.83 -7.61
CA ALA A 91 7.44 11.60 -9.05
C ALA A 91 7.36 10.11 -9.40
N LYS A 92 8.10 9.28 -8.66
CA LYS A 92 8.08 7.82 -8.85
C LYS A 92 6.73 7.20 -8.48
N LEU A 93 6.13 7.66 -7.37
CA LEU A 93 4.83 7.15 -6.93
C LEU A 93 3.73 7.47 -7.93
N LEU A 94 3.68 8.70 -8.43
CA LEU A 94 2.68 9.10 -9.42
C LEU A 94 2.84 8.30 -10.71
N ALA A 95 4.08 7.99 -11.10
CA ALA A 95 4.36 7.20 -12.31
C ALA A 95 3.84 5.76 -12.21
N ILE A 96 3.71 5.20 -11.00
CA ILE A 96 3.24 3.82 -10.82
C ILE A 96 1.77 3.73 -10.40
N GLY A 97 1.04 4.85 -10.38
CA GLY A 97 -0.39 4.85 -10.17
C GLY A 97 -0.88 5.37 -8.82
N ALA A 98 0.00 5.89 -7.97
CA ALA A 98 -0.43 6.58 -6.77
C ALA A 98 -1.12 7.89 -7.14
N ARG A 99 -2.06 8.32 -6.32
CA ARG A 99 -2.67 9.64 -6.40
C ARG A 99 -2.27 10.44 -5.18
N LYS A 100 -1.91 11.70 -5.38
CA LYS A 100 -1.61 12.60 -4.27
C LYS A 100 -2.91 12.98 -3.58
N ALA A 101 -2.98 12.83 -2.26
CA ALA A 101 -4.16 13.24 -1.51
C ALA A 101 -4.35 14.75 -1.59
N SER A 102 -5.60 15.20 -1.62
CA SER A 102 -5.92 16.62 -1.74
C SER A 102 -5.52 17.43 -0.50
N TYR A 103 -5.54 16.79 0.68
CA TYR A 103 -5.13 17.43 1.92
C TYR A 103 -3.70 17.02 2.27
N GLN A 104 -2.83 18.03 2.53
CA GLN A 104 -1.44 17.82 2.92
C GLN A 104 -1.15 18.70 4.14
N ASP A 105 -0.92 18.06 5.29
CA ASP A 105 -0.69 18.79 6.55
C ASP A 105 0.68 19.46 6.60
N SER A 106 1.73 18.73 6.28
CA SER A 106 3.12 19.22 6.38
C SER A 106 3.95 18.70 5.20
N PRO A 107 3.73 19.24 3.98
CA PRO A 107 4.30 18.63 2.76
C PRO A 107 5.82 18.65 2.67
N ASP A 108 6.51 19.41 3.52
CA ASP A 108 7.98 19.40 3.59
C ASP A 108 8.52 18.28 4.49
N ARG A 109 7.67 17.66 5.29
CA ARG A 109 8.04 16.64 6.26
C ARG A 109 7.47 15.27 5.92
N PHE A 110 6.22 15.23 5.48
CA PHE A 110 5.57 14.01 5.03
C PHE A 110 4.45 14.36 4.05
N ARG A 111 4.13 13.42 3.17
CA ARG A 111 3.07 13.61 2.17
C ARG A 111 2.17 12.39 2.13
N ALA A 112 0.87 12.63 1.99
CA ALA A 112 -0.15 11.59 1.92
C ALA A 112 -0.52 11.30 0.47
N TYR A 113 -0.71 10.02 0.18
CA TYR A 113 -1.08 9.51 -1.14
C TYR A 113 -2.18 8.47 -1.00
N LEU A 114 -2.82 8.16 -2.12
CA LEU A 114 -3.79 7.08 -2.21
C LEU A 114 -3.23 6.01 -3.15
N ASP A 115 -3.33 4.76 -2.73
CA ASP A 115 -2.93 3.64 -3.59
C ASP A 115 -4.03 3.31 -4.62
N PRO A 116 -3.82 2.36 -5.55
CA PRO A 116 -4.84 2.04 -6.56
C PRO A 116 -6.19 1.58 -6.01
N ALA A 117 -6.24 1.09 -4.78
CA ALA A 117 -7.49 0.73 -4.11
C ALA A 117 -8.08 1.88 -3.30
N GLY A 118 -7.36 3.01 -3.22
CA GLY A 118 -7.78 4.20 -2.49
C GLY A 118 -7.38 4.23 -1.02
N HIS A 119 -6.55 3.29 -0.56
CA HIS A 119 -6.04 3.35 0.81
C HIS A 119 -5.04 4.50 0.95
N PRO A 120 -5.20 5.36 1.97
CA PRO A 120 -4.19 6.37 2.27
C PRO A 120 -2.89 5.75 2.77
N PHE A 121 -1.77 6.31 2.37
CA PHE A 121 -0.46 6.01 2.94
C PHE A 121 0.40 7.27 2.90
N CYS A 122 1.43 7.31 3.73
CA CYS A 122 2.30 8.48 3.81
C CYS A 122 3.73 8.12 3.49
N ILE A 123 4.43 9.08 2.89
CA ILE A 123 5.88 9.06 2.78
C ILE A 123 6.42 10.10 3.75
N VAL A 124 7.21 9.66 4.69
CA VAL A 124 7.81 10.50 5.73
C VAL A 124 9.29 10.71 5.39
N LYS A 125 9.70 11.96 5.34
CA LYS A 125 11.10 12.30 5.08
C LYS A 125 11.98 11.76 6.21
N ASN A 126 13.01 11.01 5.83
CA ASN A 126 13.97 10.46 6.79
C ASN A 126 15.36 10.44 6.14
N GLU A 127 16.29 11.19 6.71
CA GLU A 127 17.65 11.33 6.18
C GLU A 127 18.46 10.03 6.27
N ASN A 128 17.97 9.05 7.02
CA ASN A 128 18.61 7.73 7.15
C ASN A 128 17.91 6.66 6.29
N ALA A 129 16.99 7.08 5.45
CA ALA A 129 16.27 6.16 4.58
C ALA A 129 17.16 5.67 3.42
#